data_cd5f0d127fd4d15cc7dabe99b2794639
#
_entry.id   cd5f0d127fd4d15cc7dabe99b2794639
#
_cell.length_a   1.000
_cell.length_b   1.000
_cell.length_c   1.000
_cell.angle_alpha   90.00
_cell.angle_beta   90.00
_cell.angle_gamma   90.00
#
_symmetry.space_group_name_H-M   'P 1'
#
loop_
_entity.id
_entity.type
_entity.pdbx_description
1 polymer ?
#
loop_
_entity_poly.entity_id
_entity_poly.type
_entity_poly.pdbx_seq_one_letter_code
_entity_poly.pdbx_strand_id
1 'polypeptide(L)'
;MDISLFQFFQKGNNALFLAVALASGGMLLWPFVRRTTGGPWVTPAQATHLINREDAVVLDVRDTNEFASGHVLGAKNLPPARMETAAGEVVKKKDRPVIVYCDGTDRSGKALAVLKKQGFTRVANLSGGLKAWQAAGLPVEK
;
A
#
# COMPACT_ATOMS: atom_id res chain seq x y z
N MET A 1 -1.97 33.21 -39.25
CA MET A 1 -2.93 32.06 -39.33
C MET A 1 -2.83 31.32 -38.01
N ASP A 2 -3.50 31.91 -36.98
CA ASP A 2 -3.49 31.34 -35.62
C ASP A 2 -4.77 30.53 -35.44
N ILE A 3 -4.71 29.29 -35.88
CA ILE A 3 -5.74 28.32 -35.47
C ILE A 3 -5.36 27.99 -34.02
N SER A 4 -6.12 28.56 -33.08
CA SER A 4 -5.89 28.24 -31.69
C SER A 4 -6.02 26.72 -31.51
N LEU A 5 -5.13 26.13 -30.78
CA LEU A 5 -5.15 24.71 -30.40
C LEU A 5 -6.54 24.24 -29.99
N PHE A 6 -7.31 25.13 -29.37
CA PHE A 6 -8.68 24.90 -28.97
C PHE A 6 -9.65 24.67 -30.14
N GLN A 7 -9.51 25.42 -31.26
CA GLN A 7 -10.32 25.23 -32.47
C GLN A 7 -9.96 23.96 -33.23
N PHE A 8 -8.69 23.57 -33.18
CA PHE A 8 -8.23 22.30 -33.75
C PHE A 8 -8.88 21.09 -33.09
N PHE A 9 -9.09 21.15 -31.76
CA PHE A 9 -9.73 20.06 -31.00
C PHE A 9 -11.26 20.03 -31.12
N GLN A 10 -11.92 21.13 -31.50
CA GLN A 10 -13.36 21.18 -31.71
C GLN A 10 -13.83 20.66 -33.06
N LYS A 11 -12.94 20.52 -34.03
CA LYS A 11 -13.28 20.14 -35.40
C LYS A 11 -13.24 18.61 -35.58
N GLY A 12 -14.40 17.95 -35.47
CA GLY A 12 -14.58 16.55 -35.90
C GLY A 12 -13.91 15.50 -34.97
N ASN A 13 -13.32 14.47 -35.57
CA ASN A 13 -12.76 13.30 -34.90
C ASN A 13 -11.60 13.57 -33.92
N ASN A 14 -11.15 14.83 -33.78
CA ASN A 14 -10.05 15.19 -32.90
C ASN A 14 -10.37 15.02 -31.41
N ALA A 15 -11.66 15.11 -31.04
CA ALA A 15 -12.08 14.80 -29.67
C ALA A 15 -11.83 13.34 -29.31
N LEU A 16 -11.93 12.43 -30.29
CA LEU A 16 -11.61 11.01 -30.08
C LEU A 16 -10.11 10.81 -29.82
N PHE A 17 -9.24 11.51 -30.57
CA PHE A 17 -7.79 11.45 -30.36
C PHE A 17 -7.39 12.02 -28.99
N LEU A 18 -8.06 13.09 -28.55
CA LEU A 18 -7.84 13.65 -27.21
C LEU A 18 -8.26 12.66 -26.13
N ALA A 19 -9.43 12.03 -26.28
CA ALA A 19 -9.92 11.02 -25.33
C ALA A 19 -8.97 9.81 -25.25
N VAL A 20 -8.47 9.33 -26.40
CA VAL A 20 -7.51 8.22 -26.45
C VAL A 20 -6.18 8.63 -25.82
N ALA A 21 -5.69 9.84 -26.09
CA ALA A 21 -4.45 10.34 -25.51
C ALA A 21 -4.55 10.49 -24.00
N LEU A 22 -5.68 11.00 -23.48
CA LEU A 22 -5.93 11.11 -22.03
C LEU A 22 -6.08 9.74 -21.37
N ALA A 23 -6.77 8.79 -22.01
CA ALA A 23 -6.91 7.43 -21.52
C ALA A 23 -5.56 6.71 -21.47
N SER A 24 -4.75 6.84 -22.54
CA SER A 24 -3.41 6.23 -22.63
C SER A 24 -2.46 6.85 -21.62
N GLY A 25 -2.46 8.19 -21.49
CA GLY A 25 -1.64 8.90 -20.52
C GLY A 25 -2.05 8.59 -19.08
N GLY A 26 -3.35 8.51 -18.81
CA GLY A 26 -3.88 8.10 -17.51
C GLY A 26 -3.49 6.67 -17.15
N MET A 27 -3.52 5.76 -18.11
CA MET A 27 -3.11 4.37 -17.89
C MET A 27 -1.61 4.23 -17.58
N LEU A 28 -0.76 5.04 -18.21
CA LEU A 28 0.67 5.06 -17.93
C LEU A 28 1.01 5.70 -16.58
N LEU A 29 0.23 6.70 -16.16
CA LEU A 29 0.43 7.39 -14.88
C LEU A 29 -0.22 6.65 -13.70
N TRP A 30 -1.19 5.76 -13.96
CA TRP A 30 -1.93 5.04 -12.95
C TRP A 30 -1.08 4.29 -11.92
N PRO A 31 -0.05 3.49 -12.32
CA PRO A 31 0.81 2.84 -11.34
C PRO A 31 1.64 3.84 -10.52
N PHE A 32 1.98 5.00 -11.09
CA PHE A 32 2.70 6.04 -10.37
C PHE A 32 1.80 6.73 -9.33
N VAL A 33 0.56 7.06 -9.71
CA VAL A 33 -0.44 7.64 -8.80
C VAL A 33 -0.78 6.67 -7.67
N ARG A 34 -0.96 5.38 -7.95
CA ARG A 34 -1.19 4.37 -6.92
C ARG A 34 -0.06 4.28 -5.89
N ARG A 35 1.19 4.40 -6.32
CA ARG A 35 2.35 4.40 -5.42
C ARG A 35 2.38 5.62 -4.50
N THR A 36 1.96 6.77 -4.99
CA THR A 36 1.94 8.01 -4.20
C THR A 36 0.78 8.09 -3.21
N THR A 37 -0.36 7.48 -3.55
CA THR A 37 -1.54 7.46 -2.67
C THR A 37 -1.50 6.38 -1.60
N GLY A 38 -0.75 5.29 -1.82
CA GLY A 38 -0.62 4.16 -0.90
C GLY A 38 0.37 4.34 0.26
N GLY A 39 1.05 5.48 0.36
CA GLY A 39 2.11 5.71 1.34
C GLY A 39 3.44 5.02 0.97
N PRO A 40 4.45 5.09 1.84
CA PRO A 40 5.77 4.51 1.57
C PRO A 40 5.72 2.98 1.48
N TRP A 41 6.56 2.43 0.60
CA TRP A 41 6.72 1.00 0.38
C TRP A 41 8.11 0.55 0.82
N VAL A 42 8.18 -0.59 1.48
CA VAL A 42 9.44 -1.25 1.87
C VAL A 42 9.53 -2.62 1.22
N THR A 43 10.72 -2.99 0.79
CA THR A 43 11.00 -4.35 0.32
C THR A 43 11.10 -5.32 1.50
N PRO A 44 11.01 -6.65 1.28
CA PRO A 44 11.24 -7.62 2.36
C PRO A 44 12.58 -7.44 3.08
N ALA A 45 13.65 -7.10 2.36
CA ALA A 45 14.97 -6.82 2.95
C ALA A 45 14.95 -5.58 3.84
N GLN A 46 14.33 -4.48 3.39
CA GLN A 46 14.17 -3.26 4.19
C GLN A 46 13.29 -3.50 5.41
N ALA A 47 12.20 -4.28 5.25
CA ALA A 47 11.32 -4.66 6.35
C ALA A 47 12.07 -5.46 7.42
N THR A 48 12.89 -6.44 7.01
CA THR A 48 13.74 -7.22 7.91
C THR A 48 14.72 -6.31 8.68
N HIS A 49 15.32 -5.34 8.01
CA HIS A 49 16.18 -4.37 8.66
C HIS A 49 15.44 -3.55 9.72
N LEU A 50 14.23 -3.05 9.40
CA LEU A 50 13.41 -2.30 10.35
C LEU A 50 12.98 -3.15 11.55
N ILE A 51 12.63 -4.43 11.32
CA ILE A 51 12.27 -5.36 12.40
C ILE A 51 13.47 -5.58 13.33
N ASN A 52 14.65 -5.87 12.79
CA ASN A 52 15.81 -6.26 13.56
C ASN A 52 16.52 -5.08 14.24
N ARG A 53 16.48 -3.89 13.65
CA ARG A 53 17.23 -2.72 14.13
C ARG A 53 16.39 -1.69 14.84
N GLU A 54 15.11 -1.58 14.47
CA GLU A 54 14.25 -0.53 14.96
C GLU A 54 12.98 -1.09 15.62
N ASP A 55 12.94 -2.40 15.84
CA ASP A 55 11.83 -3.08 16.53
C ASP A 55 10.47 -2.80 15.87
N ALA A 56 10.44 -2.82 14.52
CA ALA A 56 9.24 -2.59 13.75
C ALA A 56 8.15 -3.63 14.04
N VAL A 57 6.91 -3.19 14.12
CA VAL A 57 5.74 -4.07 14.23
C VAL A 57 5.22 -4.40 12.85
N VAL A 58 4.98 -5.68 12.59
CA VAL A 58 4.36 -6.14 11.34
C VAL A 58 2.88 -6.41 11.58
N LEU A 59 2.02 -5.79 10.76
CA LEU A 59 0.57 -5.96 10.82
C LEU A 59 0.08 -6.65 9.56
N ASP A 60 -0.57 -7.79 9.74
CA ASP A 60 -1.33 -8.48 8.70
C ASP A 60 -2.77 -7.96 8.70
N VAL A 61 -3.16 -7.29 7.64
CA VAL A 61 -4.52 -6.73 7.48
C VAL A 61 -5.45 -7.63 6.67
N ARG A 62 -5.06 -8.88 6.46
CA ARG A 62 -5.93 -9.90 5.89
C ARG A 62 -6.94 -10.40 6.92
N ASP A 63 -7.89 -11.18 6.45
CA ASP A 63 -8.86 -11.82 7.33
C ASP A 63 -8.20 -12.82 8.29
N THR A 64 -8.85 -13.09 9.41
CA THR A 64 -8.32 -13.99 10.45
C THR A 64 -8.03 -15.39 9.92
N ASN A 65 -8.84 -15.90 8.99
CA ASN A 65 -8.62 -17.22 8.37
C ASN A 65 -7.38 -17.23 7.46
N GLU A 66 -7.15 -16.16 6.71
CA GLU A 66 -5.95 -15.98 5.88
C GLU A 66 -4.69 -15.90 6.76
N PHE A 67 -4.76 -15.16 7.87
CA PHE A 67 -3.69 -15.07 8.85
C PHE A 67 -3.35 -16.44 9.45
N ALA A 68 -4.37 -17.21 9.87
CA ALA A 68 -4.19 -18.54 10.45
C ALA A 68 -3.62 -19.56 9.46
N SER A 69 -3.81 -19.36 8.15
CA SER A 69 -3.25 -20.23 7.12
C SER A 69 -1.74 -20.04 6.88
N GLY A 70 -1.19 -18.92 7.31
CA GLY A 70 0.22 -18.59 7.22
C GLY A 70 0.45 -17.09 7.18
N HIS A 71 1.40 -16.60 7.98
CA HIS A 71 1.71 -15.17 8.11
C HIS A 71 3.20 -14.93 8.38
N VAL A 72 3.64 -13.70 8.25
CA VAL A 72 5.02 -13.30 8.57
C VAL A 72 5.30 -13.58 10.04
N LEU A 73 6.45 -14.17 10.34
CA LEU A 73 6.86 -14.49 11.70
C LEU A 73 6.75 -13.27 12.62
N GLY A 74 6.02 -13.40 13.71
CA GLY A 74 5.79 -12.33 14.69
C GLY A 74 4.79 -11.25 14.26
N ALA A 75 4.15 -11.39 13.10
CA ALA A 75 3.11 -10.47 12.66
C ALA A 75 1.86 -10.57 13.54
N LYS A 76 1.18 -9.43 13.69
CA LYS A 76 -0.10 -9.35 14.40
C LYS A 76 -1.23 -9.17 13.41
N ASN A 77 -2.31 -9.93 13.58
CA ASN A 77 -3.48 -9.79 12.72
C ASN A 77 -4.34 -8.61 13.17
N LEU A 78 -4.55 -7.67 12.27
CA LEU A 78 -5.40 -6.51 12.48
C LEU A 78 -6.25 -6.22 11.24
N PRO A 79 -7.36 -6.95 11.04
CA PRO A 79 -8.26 -6.72 9.90
C PRO A 79 -8.79 -5.28 9.87
N PRO A 80 -9.15 -4.75 8.68
CA PRO A 80 -9.61 -3.36 8.52
C PRO A 80 -10.77 -2.98 9.45
N ALA A 81 -11.68 -3.91 9.71
CA ALA A 81 -12.83 -3.69 10.59
C ALA A 81 -12.44 -3.38 12.06
N ARG A 82 -11.27 -3.84 12.51
CA ARG A 82 -10.74 -3.63 13.85
C ARG A 82 -9.64 -2.56 13.91
N MET A 83 -9.22 -2.04 12.79
CA MET A 83 -8.09 -1.12 12.71
C MET A 83 -8.31 0.15 13.54
N GLU A 84 -9.48 0.74 13.46
CA GLU A 84 -9.80 1.98 14.17
C GLU A 84 -9.84 1.82 15.68
N THR A 85 -10.26 0.67 16.16
CA THR A 85 -10.47 0.41 17.60
C THR A 85 -9.28 -0.25 18.27
N ALA A 86 -8.55 -1.10 17.56
CA ALA A 86 -7.53 -1.97 18.16
C ALA A 86 -6.09 -1.60 17.79
N ALA A 87 -5.85 -0.68 16.85
CA ALA A 87 -4.48 -0.35 16.44
C ALA A 87 -3.62 0.19 17.59
N GLY A 88 -4.19 1.04 18.46
CA GLY A 88 -3.50 1.58 19.62
C GLY A 88 -3.20 0.56 20.72
N GLU A 89 -3.97 -0.53 20.77
CA GLU A 89 -3.73 -1.65 21.70
C GLU A 89 -2.60 -2.56 21.17
N VAL A 90 -2.60 -2.79 19.87
CA VAL A 90 -1.62 -3.65 19.20
C VAL A 90 -0.26 -2.97 19.09
N VAL A 91 -0.25 -1.67 18.78
CA VAL A 91 0.97 -0.86 18.69
C VAL A 91 0.89 0.31 19.65
N LYS A 92 1.47 0.15 20.83
CA LYS A 92 1.35 1.14 21.92
C LYS A 92 2.12 2.44 21.65
N LYS A 93 3.26 2.36 20.95
CA LYS A 93 4.10 3.52 20.63
C LYS A 93 3.87 3.96 19.19
N LYS A 94 3.39 5.18 19.00
CA LYS A 94 3.03 5.73 17.68
C LYS A 94 4.22 6.15 16.82
N ASP A 95 5.39 6.29 17.41
CA ASP A 95 6.67 6.57 16.74
C ASP A 95 7.41 5.31 16.28
N ARG A 96 6.95 4.13 16.71
CA ARG A 96 7.52 2.85 16.32
C ARG A 96 7.22 2.57 14.84
N PRO A 97 8.19 2.04 14.06
CA PRO A 97 7.90 1.66 12.68
C PRO A 97 6.84 0.57 12.61
N VAL A 98 5.86 0.76 11.72
CA VAL A 98 4.78 -0.20 11.47
C VAL A 98 4.81 -0.59 10.01
N ILE A 99 4.89 -1.88 9.75
CA ILE A 99 4.87 -2.45 8.40
C ILE A 99 3.56 -3.18 8.22
N VAL A 100 2.79 -2.76 7.23
CA VAL A 100 1.47 -3.34 6.92
C VAL A 100 1.57 -4.18 5.66
N TYR A 101 0.94 -5.33 5.62
CA TYR A 101 0.84 -6.12 4.40
C TYR A 101 -0.52 -6.81 4.23
N CYS A 102 -0.82 -7.10 2.98
CA CYS A 102 -1.96 -7.93 2.55
C CYS A 102 -1.59 -8.67 1.25
N ASP A 103 -2.50 -9.44 0.70
CA ASP A 103 -2.30 -10.18 -0.56
C ASP A 103 -2.70 -9.34 -1.78
N GLY A 104 -1.96 -8.24 -2.05
CA GLY A 104 -2.08 -7.49 -3.30
C GLY A 104 -3.37 -6.71 -3.51
N THR A 105 -4.15 -6.48 -2.47
CA THR A 105 -5.39 -5.69 -2.49
C THR A 105 -5.16 -4.28 -1.91
N ASP A 106 -6.12 -3.37 -2.13
CA ASP A 106 -6.07 -2.01 -1.58
C ASP A 106 -6.28 -1.94 -0.05
N ARG A 107 -6.42 -3.10 0.61
CA ARG A 107 -6.61 -3.21 2.07
C ARG A 107 -5.46 -2.57 2.85
N SER A 108 -4.22 -2.78 2.43
CA SER A 108 -3.04 -2.20 3.11
C SER A 108 -2.99 -0.68 2.97
N GLY A 109 -3.35 -0.13 1.81
CA GLY A 109 -3.41 1.33 1.61
C GLY A 109 -4.45 2.01 2.52
N LYS A 110 -5.62 1.40 2.65
CA LYS A 110 -6.66 1.88 3.59
C LYS A 110 -6.19 1.78 5.04
N ALA A 111 -5.53 0.69 5.41
CA ALA A 111 -4.95 0.50 6.73
C ALA A 111 -3.91 1.57 7.07
N LEU A 112 -3.02 1.90 6.13
CA LEU A 112 -2.05 2.97 6.32
C LEU A 112 -2.73 4.33 6.56
N ALA A 113 -3.76 4.65 5.80
CA ALA A 113 -4.51 5.90 5.96
C ALA A 113 -5.12 6.01 7.37
N VAL A 114 -5.73 4.94 7.86
CA VAL A 114 -6.29 4.89 9.22
C VAL A 114 -5.20 5.06 10.28
N LEU A 115 -4.07 4.35 10.15
CA LEU A 115 -2.95 4.45 11.09
C LEU A 115 -2.38 5.88 11.13
N LYS A 116 -2.15 6.50 9.97
CA LYS A 116 -1.70 7.90 9.89
C LYS A 116 -2.67 8.85 10.57
N LYS A 117 -3.97 8.69 10.35
CA LYS A 117 -5.03 9.49 10.97
C LYS A 117 -5.02 9.34 12.51
N GLN A 118 -4.65 8.18 13.02
CA GLN A 118 -4.52 7.92 14.45
C GLN A 118 -3.19 8.41 15.06
N GLY A 119 -2.33 9.03 14.26
CA GLY A 119 -1.07 9.64 14.73
C GLY A 119 0.15 8.73 14.65
N PHE A 120 0.08 7.59 13.96
CA PHE A 120 1.27 6.79 13.68
C PHE A 120 2.13 7.49 12.64
N THR A 121 3.38 7.77 12.98
CA THR A 121 4.28 8.61 12.16
C THR A 121 5.14 7.83 11.17
N ARG A 122 5.38 6.54 11.44
CA ARG A 122 6.30 5.70 10.66
C ARG A 122 5.60 4.44 10.19
N VAL A 123 4.74 4.58 9.17
CA VAL A 123 3.97 3.47 8.60
C VAL A 123 4.37 3.23 7.15
N ALA A 124 4.52 1.98 6.76
CA ALA A 124 4.89 1.58 5.40
C ALA A 124 4.16 0.30 4.96
N ASN A 125 3.99 0.14 3.66
CA ASN A 125 3.49 -1.10 3.05
C ASN A 125 4.65 -2.05 2.74
N LEU A 126 4.45 -3.35 2.95
CA LEU A 126 5.36 -4.38 2.46
C LEU A 126 5.11 -4.61 0.97
N SER A 127 6.13 -4.35 0.16
CA SER A 127 6.08 -4.53 -1.28
C SER A 127 5.91 -6.01 -1.64
N GLY A 128 4.86 -6.33 -2.41
CA GLY A 128 4.52 -7.69 -2.80
C GLY A 128 3.89 -8.57 -1.71
N GLY A 129 3.65 -8.03 -0.53
CA GLY A 129 2.96 -8.72 0.57
C GLY A 129 3.63 -10.02 1.02
N LEU A 130 2.82 -10.96 1.51
CA LEU A 130 3.31 -12.25 2.01
C LEU A 130 4.05 -13.06 0.94
N LYS A 131 3.61 -13.01 -0.32
CA LYS A 131 4.26 -13.74 -1.42
C LYS A 131 5.70 -13.30 -1.65
N ALA A 132 5.96 -11.99 -1.62
CA ALA A 132 7.31 -11.46 -1.77
C ALA A 132 8.18 -11.79 -0.55
N TRP A 133 7.61 -11.80 0.64
CA TRP A 133 8.29 -12.24 1.86
C TRP A 133 8.74 -13.70 1.76
N GLN A 134 7.86 -14.59 1.34
CA GLN A 134 8.15 -16.02 1.13
C GLN A 134 9.15 -16.24 0.00
N ALA A 135 9.03 -15.51 -1.12
CA ALA A 135 9.97 -15.57 -2.24
C ALA A 135 11.39 -15.13 -1.84
N ALA A 136 11.52 -14.25 -0.86
CA ALA A 136 12.81 -13.84 -0.28
C ALA A 136 13.38 -14.88 0.72
N GLY A 137 12.72 -16.00 0.94
CA GLY A 137 13.15 -17.05 1.87
C GLY A 137 13.03 -16.68 3.35
N LEU A 138 12.18 -15.68 3.67
CA LEU A 138 12.01 -15.19 5.02
C LEU A 138 10.97 -16.01 5.81
N PRO A 139 11.10 -16.10 7.14
CA PRO A 139 10.31 -17.01 7.96
C PRO A 139 8.84 -16.62 8.03
N VAL A 140 7.98 -17.65 7.97
CA VAL A 140 6.53 -17.56 8.17
C VAL A 140 6.12 -18.55 9.25
N GLU A 141 4.98 -18.28 9.88
CA GLU A 141 4.36 -19.14 10.86
C GLU A 141 2.84 -19.29 10.61
N LYS A 142 2.20 -20.24 11.29
CA LYS A 142 0.76 -20.47 11.24
C LYS A 142 0.13 -20.23 12.61
#